data_d9796769336a84f2ff40c33bfc932cbf
#
_entry.id   d9796769336a84f2ff40c33bfc932cbf
#
_cell.length_a   1.000
_cell.length_b   1.000
_cell.length_c   1.000
_cell.angle_alpha   90.00
_cell.angle_beta   90.00
_cell.angle_gamma   90.00
#
_symmetry.space_group_name_H-M   'P 1'
#
loop_
_entity.id
_entity.type
_entity.pdbx_description
1 polymer ?
#
loop_
_entity_poly.entity_id
_entity_poly.type
_entity_poly.pdbx_seq_one_letter_code
_entity_poly.pdbx_strand_id
1 'polypeptide(L)'
;MSSALRLMHVHAHPDDESSKGAATTAKYVAEGVDVHVVTCTGGERGSILNPKMERPDVLANMTEIRRREMESARDILGVTQDWLGFVDSGWPEGDPKPPLPEGCFGLVPVEEAAAPLVALIRRFRPHVVTTYDENGGYPHPDHIQCHNISVEAFHAAGDPERYPEAGEPWQPLKLYYQHGFNRPRTQALHDAMTARGLESPWAERLKEWKPDPEHDARITTRVPCGEFFGVRDQALMAHATQIDPDGPFFHIPLEIQREVWPTEDFELVTSYVDSPVPEDDLFLGVRDEVERLGA
;
A
#
# COMPACT_ATOMS: atom_id res chain seq x y z
N MET A 1 -7.44 -29.79 6.10
CA MET A 1 -6.32 -28.91 5.70
C MET A 1 -6.72 -27.52 6.13
N SER A 2 -5.94 -26.85 6.98
CA SER A 2 -6.21 -25.47 7.36
C SER A 2 -6.32 -24.64 6.06
N SER A 3 -7.39 -23.85 5.93
CA SER A 3 -7.52 -22.95 4.78
C SER A 3 -6.39 -21.91 4.87
N ALA A 4 -5.63 -21.72 3.78
CA ALA A 4 -4.57 -20.71 3.76
C ALA A 4 -5.16 -19.31 4.07
N LEU A 5 -4.48 -18.55 4.92
CA LEU A 5 -4.84 -17.15 5.15
C LEU A 5 -4.57 -16.34 3.87
N ARG A 6 -5.39 -15.32 3.62
CA ARG A 6 -5.31 -14.50 2.42
C ARG A 6 -5.35 -13.01 2.74
N LEU A 7 -4.40 -12.28 2.20
CA LEU A 7 -4.25 -10.84 2.33
C LEU A 7 -4.37 -10.19 0.94
N MET A 8 -5.12 -9.11 0.85
CA MET A 8 -5.19 -8.30 -0.37
C MET A 8 -4.74 -6.87 -0.08
N HIS A 9 -3.78 -6.39 -0.84
CA HIS A 9 -3.38 -4.99 -0.85
C HIS A 9 -3.96 -4.31 -2.08
N VAL A 10 -4.55 -3.11 -1.92
CA VAL A 10 -5.09 -2.32 -3.03
C VAL A 10 -4.31 -1.02 -3.12
N HIS A 11 -3.66 -0.80 -4.27
CA HIS A 11 -2.77 0.32 -4.53
C HIS A 11 -3.14 1.06 -5.81
N ALA A 12 -2.83 2.36 -5.85
CA ALA A 12 -3.16 3.22 -6.99
C ALA A 12 -2.22 2.98 -8.18
N HIS A 13 -0.91 2.90 -7.92
CA HIS A 13 0.12 2.85 -8.96
C HIS A 13 1.11 1.71 -8.73
N PRO A 14 1.82 1.24 -9.78
CA PRO A 14 2.98 0.37 -9.61
C PRO A 14 4.10 1.15 -8.90
N ASP A 15 4.60 0.65 -7.83
CA ASP A 15 5.58 1.10 -6.83
C ASP A 15 4.98 1.29 -5.42
N ASP A 16 3.69 1.53 -5.32
CA ASP A 16 3.01 1.71 -4.03
C ASP A 16 3.09 0.44 -3.16
N GLU A 17 2.96 -0.74 -3.76
CA GLU A 17 3.07 -2.03 -3.08
C GLU A 17 4.46 -2.25 -2.47
N SER A 18 5.49 -1.62 -3.08
CA SER A 18 6.88 -1.69 -2.62
C SER A 18 7.22 -0.61 -1.59
N SER A 19 6.57 0.55 -1.67
CA SER A 19 6.79 1.67 -0.74
C SER A 19 5.90 1.63 0.50
N LYS A 20 4.83 0.84 0.48
CA LYS A 20 3.80 0.78 1.52
C LYS A 20 3.43 -0.67 1.84
N GLY A 21 3.91 -1.18 2.97
CA GLY A 21 3.57 -2.53 3.43
C GLY A 21 4.38 -3.67 2.83
N ALA A 22 5.45 -3.41 2.07
CA ALA A 22 6.23 -4.44 1.40
C ALA A 22 6.96 -5.40 2.35
N ALA A 23 7.48 -4.91 3.46
CA ALA A 23 8.14 -5.77 4.44
C ALA A 23 7.12 -6.65 5.19
N THR A 24 5.93 -6.12 5.47
CA THR A 24 4.79 -6.87 6.01
C THR A 24 4.33 -7.93 5.02
N THR A 25 4.23 -7.59 3.73
CA THR A 25 3.94 -8.52 2.63
C THR A 25 4.93 -9.68 2.61
N ALA A 26 6.23 -9.38 2.58
CA ALA A 26 7.28 -10.40 2.55
C ALA A 26 7.26 -11.32 3.78
N LYS A 27 6.96 -10.75 4.97
CA LYS A 27 6.77 -11.51 6.21
C LYS A 27 5.62 -12.51 6.06
N TYR A 28 4.44 -12.05 5.64
CA TYR A 28 3.28 -12.93 5.54
C TYR A 28 3.43 -13.99 4.44
N VAL A 29 4.06 -13.66 3.31
CA VAL A 29 4.41 -14.66 2.30
C VAL A 29 5.35 -15.74 2.88
N ALA A 30 6.36 -15.34 3.67
CA ALA A 30 7.25 -16.28 4.33
C ALA A 30 6.53 -17.16 5.38
N GLU A 31 5.43 -16.67 5.96
CA GLU A 31 4.56 -17.41 6.88
C GLU A 31 3.52 -18.30 6.16
N GLY A 32 3.50 -18.31 4.82
CA GLY A 32 2.58 -19.12 4.04
C GLY A 32 1.18 -18.50 3.83
N VAL A 33 1.06 -17.18 4.01
CA VAL A 33 -0.15 -16.44 3.63
C VAL A 33 -0.16 -16.21 2.12
N ASP A 34 -1.29 -16.44 1.48
CA ASP A 34 -1.50 -16.05 0.08
C ASP A 34 -1.71 -14.53 0.02
N VAL A 35 -0.80 -13.81 -0.62
CA VAL A 35 -0.89 -12.35 -0.76
C VAL A 35 -1.15 -11.96 -2.21
N HIS A 36 -2.13 -11.08 -2.39
CA HIS A 36 -2.56 -10.56 -3.67
C HIS A 36 -2.50 -9.03 -3.69
N VAL A 37 -1.85 -8.48 -4.70
CA VAL A 37 -1.78 -7.03 -4.94
C VAL A 37 -2.75 -6.65 -6.05
N VAL A 38 -3.55 -5.63 -5.84
CA VAL A 38 -4.40 -5.01 -6.86
C VAL A 38 -3.85 -3.63 -7.15
N THR A 39 -3.54 -3.36 -8.42
CA THR A 39 -3.03 -2.06 -8.87
C THR A 39 -4.08 -1.38 -9.76
N CYS A 40 -4.52 -0.17 -9.37
CA CYS A 40 -5.65 0.48 -10.04
C CYS A 40 -5.30 1.00 -11.43
N THR A 41 -4.14 1.65 -11.60
CA THR A 41 -3.69 2.28 -12.86
C THR A 41 -2.28 1.83 -13.23
N GLY A 42 -1.87 2.10 -14.47
CA GLY A 42 -0.50 1.82 -14.93
C GLY A 42 0.52 2.89 -14.53
N GLY A 43 0.11 3.98 -13.90
CA GLY A 43 0.99 5.11 -13.57
C GLY A 43 1.55 5.82 -14.82
N GLU A 44 0.86 5.72 -15.94
CA GLU A 44 1.34 6.17 -17.27
C GLU A 44 1.46 7.68 -17.42
N ARG A 45 0.84 8.46 -16.51
CA ARG A 45 0.98 9.92 -16.44
C ARG A 45 1.93 10.39 -15.34
N GLY A 46 2.57 9.45 -14.64
CA GLY A 46 3.59 9.75 -13.65
C GLY A 46 4.89 10.28 -14.29
N SER A 47 5.64 11.07 -13.53
CA SER A 47 6.97 11.53 -13.91
C SER A 47 8.01 10.43 -13.70
N ILE A 48 9.16 10.52 -14.39
CA ILE A 48 10.35 9.74 -14.04
C ILE A 48 10.98 10.42 -12.82
N LEU A 49 11.06 9.70 -11.69
CA LEU A 49 11.62 10.23 -10.44
C LEU A 49 13.10 9.87 -10.25
N ASN A 50 13.61 8.91 -11.04
CA ASN A 50 15.02 8.57 -11.07
C ASN A 50 15.73 9.32 -12.21
N PRO A 51 16.60 10.31 -11.93
CA PRO A 51 17.28 11.11 -12.98
C PRO A 51 18.10 10.27 -13.95
N LYS A 52 18.58 9.09 -13.52
CA LYS A 52 19.35 8.18 -14.39
C LYS A 52 18.49 7.49 -15.45
N MET A 53 17.17 7.48 -15.25
CA MET A 53 16.18 6.90 -16.16
C MET A 53 15.49 7.95 -17.04
N GLU A 54 15.76 9.25 -16.85
CA GLU A 54 15.16 10.34 -17.64
C GLU A 54 15.78 10.40 -19.04
N ARG A 55 15.25 9.56 -19.93
CA ARG A 55 15.70 9.42 -21.32
C ARG A 55 14.50 9.34 -22.27
N PRO A 56 14.63 9.83 -23.52
CA PRO A 56 13.52 9.82 -24.49
C PRO A 56 12.94 8.42 -24.77
N ASP A 57 13.79 7.38 -24.80
CA ASP A 57 13.36 6.00 -25.01
C ASP A 57 12.54 5.45 -23.83
N VAL A 58 12.85 5.86 -22.60
CA VAL A 58 12.08 5.49 -21.39
C VAL A 58 10.74 6.20 -21.40
N LEU A 59 10.72 7.51 -21.64
CA LEU A 59 9.49 8.30 -21.73
C LEU A 59 8.52 7.75 -22.78
N ALA A 60 9.04 7.36 -23.95
CA ALA A 60 8.24 6.81 -25.05
C ALA A 60 7.62 5.41 -24.73
N ASN A 61 8.19 4.69 -23.76
CA ASN A 61 7.78 3.33 -23.42
C ASN A 61 7.39 3.17 -21.94
N MET A 62 7.03 4.25 -21.26
CA MET A 62 6.79 4.29 -19.82
C MET A 62 5.85 3.19 -19.34
N THR A 63 4.70 3.03 -19.97
CA THR A 63 3.68 2.04 -19.59
C THR A 63 4.23 0.62 -19.59
N GLU A 64 4.97 0.25 -20.64
CA GLU A 64 5.55 -1.09 -20.75
C GLU A 64 6.70 -1.29 -19.75
N ILE A 65 7.50 -0.24 -19.51
CA ILE A 65 8.61 -0.30 -18.54
C ILE A 65 8.04 -0.47 -17.14
N ARG A 66 7.07 0.36 -16.72
CA ARG A 66 6.45 0.24 -15.39
C ARG A 66 5.74 -1.08 -15.18
N ARG A 67 5.18 -1.67 -16.25
CA ARG A 67 4.61 -3.03 -16.17
C ARG A 67 5.69 -4.06 -15.82
N ARG A 68 6.87 -4.02 -16.46
CA ARG A 68 7.99 -4.93 -16.18
C ARG A 68 8.60 -4.69 -14.81
N GLU A 69 8.67 -3.44 -14.39
CA GLU A 69 9.10 -3.07 -13.04
C GLU A 69 8.18 -3.72 -11.99
N MET A 70 6.87 -3.59 -12.17
CA MET A 70 5.87 -4.25 -11.31
C MET A 70 5.98 -5.78 -11.33
N GLU A 71 6.19 -6.39 -12.49
CA GLU A 71 6.41 -7.85 -12.60
C GLU A 71 7.63 -8.28 -11.79
N SER A 72 8.72 -7.50 -11.83
CA SER A 72 9.94 -7.77 -11.07
C SER A 72 9.71 -7.60 -9.56
N ALA A 73 9.03 -6.53 -9.14
CA ALA A 73 8.69 -6.29 -7.74
C ALA A 73 7.76 -7.39 -7.19
N ARG A 74 6.73 -7.78 -7.95
CA ARG A 74 5.83 -8.89 -7.64
C ARG A 74 6.61 -10.20 -7.40
N ASP A 75 7.55 -10.53 -8.27
CA ASP A 75 8.34 -11.75 -8.17
C ASP A 75 9.29 -11.72 -6.95
N ILE A 76 9.86 -10.55 -6.62
CA ILE A 76 10.68 -10.34 -5.41
C ILE A 76 9.83 -10.53 -4.15
N LEU A 77 8.62 -9.96 -4.11
CA LEU A 77 7.70 -10.07 -2.99
C LEU A 77 7.05 -11.44 -2.86
N GLY A 78 7.03 -12.25 -3.94
CA GLY A 78 6.40 -13.57 -3.96
C GLY A 78 4.88 -13.52 -3.95
N VAL A 79 4.28 -12.48 -4.52
CA VAL A 79 2.83 -12.24 -4.52
C VAL A 79 2.20 -12.51 -5.88
N THR A 80 0.87 -12.60 -5.92
CA THR A 80 0.10 -12.51 -7.16
C THR A 80 -0.40 -11.08 -7.37
N GLN A 81 -0.72 -10.67 -8.61
CA GLN A 81 -1.12 -9.30 -8.89
C GLN A 81 -2.12 -9.24 -10.05
N ASP A 82 -3.11 -8.34 -9.92
CA ASP A 82 -4.05 -7.97 -10.99
C ASP A 82 -4.09 -6.44 -11.18
N TRP A 83 -4.34 -6.03 -12.42
CA TRP A 83 -4.58 -4.63 -12.79
C TRP A 83 -6.08 -4.38 -12.92
N LEU A 84 -6.59 -3.26 -12.36
CA LEU A 84 -7.95 -2.83 -12.63
C LEU A 84 -8.08 -2.16 -14.00
N GLY A 85 -6.97 -1.62 -14.54
CA GLY A 85 -6.90 -1.09 -15.90
C GLY A 85 -7.46 0.32 -16.07
N PHE A 86 -7.62 1.08 -14.99
CA PHE A 86 -8.00 2.49 -15.07
C PHE A 86 -6.85 3.35 -15.59
N VAL A 87 -7.20 4.49 -16.16
CA VAL A 87 -6.25 5.47 -16.67
C VAL A 87 -5.79 6.37 -15.52
N ASP A 88 -4.49 6.49 -15.34
CA ASP A 88 -3.87 7.35 -14.33
C ASP A 88 -4.36 8.81 -14.46
N SER A 89 -4.68 9.45 -13.34
CA SER A 89 -5.10 10.85 -13.29
C SER A 89 -3.94 11.83 -13.46
N GLY A 90 -2.73 11.39 -13.15
CA GLY A 90 -1.58 12.26 -13.01
C GLY A 90 -1.67 13.17 -11.78
N TRP A 91 -0.57 13.85 -11.48
CA TRP A 91 -0.55 14.86 -10.43
C TRP A 91 -0.90 16.23 -10.99
N PRO A 92 -2.00 16.87 -10.56
CA PRO A 92 -2.38 18.20 -11.05
C PRO A 92 -1.44 19.27 -10.44
N GLU A 93 -0.58 19.86 -11.27
CA GLU A 93 0.33 20.94 -10.89
C GLU A 93 -0.31 22.32 -11.15
N GLY A 94 -0.01 23.28 -10.28
CA GLY A 94 -0.45 24.67 -10.41
C GLY A 94 -1.33 25.16 -9.27
N ASP A 95 -1.53 26.48 -9.22
CA ASP A 95 -2.42 27.17 -8.30
C ASP A 95 -3.21 28.24 -9.09
N PRO A 96 -4.53 28.08 -9.28
CA PRO A 96 -5.34 26.93 -8.89
C PRO A 96 -4.96 25.65 -9.65
N LYS A 97 -5.18 24.48 -9.04
CA LYS A 97 -4.96 23.19 -9.70
C LYS A 97 -5.87 23.07 -10.94
N PRO A 98 -5.35 22.57 -12.07
CA PRO A 98 -6.16 22.34 -13.27
C PRO A 98 -7.17 21.21 -13.01
N PRO A 99 -8.27 21.12 -13.81
CA PRO A 99 -9.17 19.99 -13.77
C PRO A 99 -8.43 18.70 -14.15
N LEU A 100 -8.87 17.58 -13.60
CA LEU A 100 -8.35 16.27 -13.95
C LEU A 100 -8.67 15.94 -15.43
N PRO A 101 -7.80 15.15 -16.09
CA PRO A 101 -8.05 14.70 -17.46
C PRO A 101 -9.33 13.88 -17.58
N GLU A 102 -10.08 14.07 -18.66
CA GLU A 102 -11.28 13.28 -18.94
C GLU A 102 -10.95 11.78 -19.02
N GLY A 103 -11.82 10.95 -18.43
CA GLY A 103 -11.70 9.50 -18.45
C GLY A 103 -10.64 8.93 -17.51
N CYS A 104 -9.98 9.76 -16.69
CA CYS A 104 -9.02 9.26 -15.70
C CYS A 104 -9.71 8.65 -14.47
N PHE A 105 -8.97 7.84 -13.72
CA PHE A 105 -9.45 7.08 -12.56
C PHE A 105 -10.11 7.96 -11.50
N GLY A 106 -9.53 9.10 -11.17
CA GLY A 106 -10.08 10.03 -10.18
C GLY A 106 -11.45 10.63 -10.53
N LEU A 107 -11.93 10.48 -11.78
CA LEU A 107 -13.25 10.96 -12.23
C LEU A 107 -14.26 9.84 -12.43
N VAL A 108 -13.88 8.56 -12.33
CA VAL A 108 -14.82 7.44 -12.47
C VAL A 108 -15.74 7.39 -11.25
N PRO A 109 -17.08 7.28 -11.41
CA PRO A 109 -17.97 7.10 -10.27
C PRO A 109 -17.55 5.92 -9.39
N VAL A 110 -17.57 6.09 -8.06
CA VAL A 110 -17.05 5.10 -7.10
C VAL A 110 -17.68 3.73 -7.31
N GLU A 111 -19.01 3.66 -7.48
CA GLU A 111 -19.73 2.40 -7.68
C GLU A 111 -19.28 1.67 -8.97
N GLU A 112 -19.01 2.42 -10.03
CA GLU A 112 -18.50 1.87 -11.28
C GLU A 112 -17.06 1.38 -11.13
N ALA A 113 -16.21 2.19 -10.50
CA ALA A 113 -14.80 1.87 -10.30
C ALA A 113 -14.58 0.74 -9.28
N ALA A 114 -15.48 0.56 -8.32
CA ALA A 114 -15.41 -0.53 -7.33
C ALA A 114 -15.82 -1.89 -7.91
N ALA A 115 -16.64 -1.95 -8.96
CA ALA A 115 -17.15 -3.21 -9.50
C ALA A 115 -16.08 -4.26 -9.82
N PRO A 116 -14.98 -3.96 -10.55
CA PRO A 116 -13.93 -4.92 -10.80
C PRO A 116 -13.19 -5.34 -9.51
N LEU A 117 -13.05 -4.45 -8.52
CA LEU A 117 -12.43 -4.78 -7.24
C LEU A 117 -13.33 -5.72 -6.40
N VAL A 118 -14.65 -5.51 -6.40
CA VAL A 118 -15.62 -6.44 -5.78
C VAL A 118 -15.47 -7.83 -6.39
N ALA A 119 -15.37 -7.93 -7.71
CA ALA A 119 -15.19 -9.22 -8.40
C ALA A 119 -13.87 -9.89 -8.01
N LEU A 120 -12.78 -9.12 -7.85
CA LEU A 120 -11.50 -9.64 -7.37
C LEU A 120 -11.59 -10.12 -5.92
N ILE A 121 -12.21 -9.36 -5.01
CA ILE A 121 -12.43 -9.77 -3.63
C ILE A 121 -13.23 -11.07 -3.57
N ARG A 122 -14.33 -11.19 -4.31
CA ARG A 122 -15.14 -12.40 -4.36
C ARG A 122 -14.41 -13.60 -4.94
N ARG A 123 -13.53 -13.39 -5.93
CA ARG A 123 -12.71 -14.43 -6.54
C ARG A 123 -11.56 -14.89 -5.64
N PHE A 124 -10.78 -13.96 -5.12
CA PHE A 124 -9.60 -14.24 -4.30
C PHE A 124 -9.97 -14.61 -2.86
N ARG A 125 -11.09 -14.08 -2.35
CA ARG A 125 -11.60 -14.29 -0.99
C ARG A 125 -10.61 -13.92 0.11
N PRO A 126 -10.10 -12.67 0.15
CA PRO A 126 -9.19 -12.24 1.18
C PRO A 126 -9.88 -12.21 2.54
N HIS A 127 -9.14 -12.55 3.61
CA HIS A 127 -9.60 -12.36 4.97
C HIS A 127 -9.31 -10.94 5.46
N VAL A 128 -8.21 -10.37 4.99
CA VAL A 128 -7.75 -9.01 5.33
C VAL A 128 -7.55 -8.22 4.04
N VAL A 129 -7.98 -6.96 4.06
CA VAL A 129 -7.75 -5.99 2.97
C VAL A 129 -7.01 -4.79 3.53
N THR A 130 -6.04 -4.26 2.80
CA THR A 130 -5.36 -3.00 3.14
C THR A 130 -5.45 -2.01 1.99
N THR A 131 -5.52 -0.72 2.30
CA THR A 131 -5.55 0.38 1.35
C THR A 131 -5.00 1.67 2.01
N TYR A 132 -5.18 2.81 1.37
CA TYR A 132 -4.85 4.12 1.94
C TYR A 132 -5.95 4.64 2.87
N ASP A 133 -5.62 5.66 3.67
CA ASP A 133 -6.60 6.46 4.39
C ASP A 133 -7.42 7.35 3.43
N GLU A 134 -8.39 8.07 3.96
CA GLU A 134 -9.26 9.00 3.23
C GLU A 134 -8.53 10.14 2.52
N ASN A 135 -7.29 10.41 2.93
CA ASN A 135 -6.41 11.41 2.32
C ASN A 135 -5.45 10.81 1.29
N GLY A 136 -5.52 9.48 1.09
CA GLY A 136 -4.66 8.74 0.17
C GLY A 136 -3.21 8.55 0.68
N GLY A 137 -2.95 8.78 1.97
CA GLY A 137 -1.59 8.88 2.53
C GLY A 137 -0.86 10.17 2.10
N TYR A 138 -1.15 10.68 0.92
CA TYR A 138 -0.94 12.03 0.40
C TYR A 138 -2.01 12.31 -0.67
N PRO A 139 -2.38 13.59 -0.92
CA PRO A 139 -3.61 13.93 -1.67
C PRO A 139 -3.48 13.78 -3.19
N HIS A 140 -3.04 12.60 -3.65
CA HIS A 140 -3.09 12.23 -5.05
C HIS A 140 -4.53 11.81 -5.41
N PRO A 141 -5.11 12.29 -6.53
CA PRO A 141 -6.47 11.94 -6.91
C PRO A 141 -6.73 10.44 -6.97
N ASP A 142 -5.78 9.66 -7.52
CA ASP A 142 -5.90 8.22 -7.64
C ASP A 142 -5.76 7.48 -6.29
N HIS A 143 -4.98 8.01 -5.34
CA HIS A 143 -4.89 7.44 -4.00
C HIS A 143 -6.20 7.61 -3.23
N ILE A 144 -6.81 8.82 -3.33
CA ILE A 144 -8.11 9.11 -2.73
C ILE A 144 -9.19 8.23 -3.38
N GLN A 145 -9.15 8.08 -4.70
CA GLN A 145 -10.10 7.21 -5.40
C GLN A 145 -9.88 5.72 -5.07
N CYS A 146 -8.63 5.28 -4.96
CA CYS A 146 -8.29 3.93 -4.51
C CYS A 146 -8.84 3.65 -3.10
N HIS A 147 -8.72 4.60 -2.16
CA HIS A 147 -9.38 4.52 -0.87
C HIS A 147 -10.89 4.35 -1.04
N ASN A 148 -11.55 5.23 -1.79
CA ASN A 148 -13.00 5.22 -1.96
C ASN A 148 -13.51 3.88 -2.49
N ILE A 149 -12.90 3.36 -3.55
CA ILE A 149 -13.32 2.07 -4.13
C ILE A 149 -12.99 0.88 -3.24
N SER A 150 -11.92 0.95 -2.44
CA SER A 150 -11.53 -0.11 -1.53
C SER A 150 -12.51 -0.24 -0.37
N VAL A 151 -12.94 0.88 0.22
CA VAL A 151 -13.95 0.92 1.28
C VAL A 151 -15.30 0.43 0.74
N GLU A 152 -15.71 0.92 -0.42
CA GLU A 152 -16.93 0.49 -1.11
C GLU A 152 -16.90 -1.02 -1.38
N ALA A 153 -15.81 -1.52 -1.98
CA ALA A 153 -15.69 -2.94 -2.34
C ALA A 153 -15.62 -3.85 -1.11
N PHE A 154 -14.94 -3.44 -0.03
CA PHE A 154 -14.86 -4.19 1.21
C PHE A 154 -16.24 -4.45 1.81
N HIS A 155 -17.10 -3.43 1.86
CA HIS A 155 -18.44 -3.56 2.41
C HIS A 155 -19.43 -4.23 1.45
N ALA A 156 -19.27 -4.01 0.14
CA ALA A 156 -20.17 -4.55 -0.87
C ALA A 156 -19.90 -6.02 -1.19
N ALA A 157 -18.69 -6.51 -1.03
CA ALA A 157 -18.32 -7.86 -1.47
C ALA A 157 -19.07 -8.97 -0.71
N GLY A 158 -19.50 -8.72 0.53
CA GLY A 158 -20.30 -9.65 1.32
C GLY A 158 -21.80 -9.63 1.02
N ASP A 159 -22.31 -8.60 0.33
CA ASP A 159 -23.72 -8.41 0.07
C ASP A 159 -24.12 -9.01 -1.29
N PRO A 160 -24.99 -10.04 -1.34
CA PRO A 160 -25.42 -10.65 -2.61
C PRO A 160 -26.24 -9.73 -3.52
N GLU A 161 -26.87 -8.69 -2.96
CA GLU A 161 -27.70 -7.76 -3.73
C GLU A 161 -26.87 -6.65 -4.38
N ARG A 162 -25.64 -6.42 -3.89
CA ARG A 162 -24.70 -5.45 -4.46
C ARG A 162 -23.78 -6.15 -5.47
N TYR A 163 -23.60 -5.56 -6.62
CA TYR A 163 -22.77 -6.11 -7.70
C TYR A 163 -23.08 -7.60 -8.01
N PRO A 164 -24.34 -7.95 -8.36
CA PRO A 164 -24.77 -9.35 -8.48
C PRO A 164 -23.99 -10.13 -9.55
N GLU A 165 -23.44 -9.44 -10.55
CA GLU A 165 -22.61 -10.05 -11.62
C GLU A 165 -21.14 -10.31 -11.19
N ALA A 166 -20.75 -9.86 -10.00
CA ALA A 166 -19.35 -9.97 -9.55
C ALA A 166 -18.98 -11.35 -8.94
N GLY A 167 -19.88 -12.32 -8.99
CA GLY A 167 -19.67 -13.69 -8.44
C GLY A 167 -20.23 -13.86 -7.04
N GLU A 168 -19.93 -15.04 -6.43
CA GLU A 168 -20.44 -15.43 -5.12
C GLU A 168 -19.94 -14.50 -4.00
N PRO A 169 -20.82 -14.03 -3.11
CA PRO A 169 -20.45 -13.11 -2.04
C PRO A 169 -19.31 -13.63 -1.15
N TRP A 170 -18.45 -12.72 -0.75
CA TRP A 170 -17.40 -12.97 0.23
C TRP A 170 -17.17 -11.75 1.10
N GLN A 171 -17.32 -11.86 2.42
CA GLN A 171 -17.04 -10.78 3.35
C GLN A 171 -15.60 -10.90 3.90
N PRO A 172 -14.67 -9.99 3.53
CA PRO A 172 -13.40 -9.87 4.24
C PRO A 172 -13.63 -9.50 5.70
N LEU A 173 -12.77 -9.96 6.60
CA LEU A 173 -12.97 -9.83 8.04
C LEU A 173 -12.39 -8.53 8.61
N LYS A 174 -11.31 -8.02 8.01
CA LYS A 174 -10.65 -6.80 8.50
C LYS A 174 -10.22 -5.88 7.35
N LEU A 175 -10.38 -4.57 7.58
CA LEU A 175 -9.90 -3.51 6.72
C LEU A 175 -8.90 -2.65 7.48
N TYR A 176 -7.74 -2.41 6.85
CA TYR A 176 -6.70 -1.53 7.40
C TYR A 176 -6.33 -0.40 6.44
N TYR A 177 -5.98 0.75 7.01
CA TYR A 177 -5.26 1.80 6.30
C TYR A 177 -3.77 1.73 6.62
N GLN A 178 -2.94 2.00 5.60
CA GLN A 178 -1.48 1.99 5.72
C GLN A 178 -0.98 3.37 6.14
N HIS A 179 -0.14 3.42 7.20
CA HIS A 179 0.49 4.64 7.72
C HIS A 179 2.02 4.60 7.59
N GLY A 180 2.52 4.44 6.34
CA GLY A 180 3.96 4.33 6.06
C GLY A 180 4.77 5.58 6.42
N PHE A 181 4.19 6.77 6.29
CA PHE A 181 4.80 8.04 6.65
C PHE A 181 4.11 8.64 7.87
N ASN A 182 4.69 8.45 9.04
CA ASN A 182 4.25 9.10 10.27
C ASN A 182 5.39 9.85 10.95
N ARG A 183 5.03 10.91 11.66
CA ARG A 183 6.01 11.80 12.29
C ARG A 183 6.79 11.12 13.42
N PRO A 184 6.19 10.33 14.32
CA PRO A 184 6.91 9.63 15.39
C PRO A 184 8.04 8.73 14.84
N ARG A 185 7.77 7.93 13.81
CA ARG A 185 8.79 7.09 13.14
C ARG A 185 9.90 7.94 12.56
N THR A 186 9.53 8.99 11.82
CA THR A 186 10.52 9.87 11.17
C THR A 186 11.40 10.57 12.20
N GLN A 187 10.82 11.04 13.32
CA GLN A 187 11.56 11.64 14.43
C GLN A 187 12.51 10.66 15.09
N ALA A 188 12.04 9.46 15.40
CA ALA A 188 12.88 8.43 16.04
C ALA A 188 14.07 8.04 15.18
N LEU A 189 13.89 7.89 13.87
CA LEU A 189 14.97 7.62 12.92
C LEU A 189 15.95 8.79 12.81
N HIS A 190 15.43 10.03 12.76
CA HIS A 190 16.25 11.24 12.76
C HIS A 190 17.14 11.32 14.02
N ASP A 191 16.56 11.13 15.19
CA ASP A 191 17.28 11.19 16.48
C ASP A 191 18.36 10.12 16.54
N ALA A 192 18.05 8.91 16.10
CA ALA A 192 19.00 7.79 16.08
C ALA A 192 20.19 8.01 15.13
N MET A 193 19.96 8.61 13.96
CA MET A 193 21.03 9.01 13.03
C MET A 193 21.90 10.11 13.63
N THR A 194 21.27 11.16 14.15
CA THR A 194 21.97 12.30 14.76
C THR A 194 22.83 11.86 15.94
N ALA A 195 22.31 10.98 16.80
CA ALA A 195 23.07 10.43 17.94
C ALA A 195 24.32 9.63 17.50
N ARG A 196 24.35 9.13 16.26
CA ARG A 196 25.49 8.43 15.65
C ARG A 196 26.39 9.34 14.82
N GLY A 197 26.11 10.64 14.77
CA GLY A 197 26.86 11.62 13.97
C GLY A 197 26.60 11.50 12.45
N LEU A 198 25.48 10.89 12.04
CA LEU A 198 25.07 10.76 10.66
C LEU A 198 24.11 11.89 10.27
N GLU A 199 24.19 12.34 9.02
CA GLU A 199 23.22 13.27 8.47
C GLU A 199 21.87 12.57 8.25
N SER A 200 20.80 13.20 8.75
CA SER A 200 19.44 12.68 8.55
C SER A 200 18.78 13.38 7.36
N PRO A 201 18.19 12.63 6.42
CA PRO A 201 17.49 13.20 5.27
C PRO A 201 16.21 13.96 5.68
N TRP A 202 15.75 13.79 6.92
CA TRP A 202 14.50 14.35 7.44
C TRP A 202 14.66 15.62 8.26
N ALA A 203 15.91 16.09 8.46
CA ALA A 203 16.21 17.23 9.36
C ALA A 203 15.38 18.49 9.02
N GLU A 204 15.34 18.87 7.74
CA GLU A 204 14.60 20.07 7.32
C GLU A 204 13.08 19.85 7.37
N ARG A 205 12.61 18.71 6.89
CA ARG A 205 11.18 18.38 6.91
C ARG A 205 10.61 18.38 8.33
N LEU A 206 11.33 17.84 9.30
CA LEU A 206 10.88 17.78 10.70
C LEU A 206 10.74 19.16 11.36
N LYS A 207 11.44 20.18 10.89
CA LYS A 207 11.28 21.57 11.39
C LYS A 207 9.90 22.14 11.05
N GLU A 208 9.37 21.78 9.88
CA GLU A 208 8.08 22.28 9.38
C GLU A 208 6.92 21.33 9.75
N TRP A 209 7.20 20.04 9.89
CA TRP A 209 6.19 19.02 10.20
C TRP A 209 5.78 19.11 11.69
N LYS A 210 4.65 19.71 11.93
CA LYS A 210 4.09 19.83 13.29
C LYS A 210 3.61 18.47 13.81
N PRO A 211 3.76 18.19 15.13
CA PRO A 211 3.12 17.04 15.75
C PRO A 211 1.60 17.07 15.55
N ASP A 212 1.04 15.91 15.26
CA ASP A 212 -0.40 15.70 15.17
C ASP A 212 -0.78 14.47 16.00
N PRO A 213 -1.05 14.63 17.31
CA PRO A 213 -1.37 13.51 18.19
C PRO A 213 -2.65 12.77 17.81
N GLU A 214 -3.61 13.43 17.15
CA GLU A 214 -4.85 12.79 16.69
C GLU A 214 -4.55 11.85 15.53
N HIS A 215 -3.75 12.28 14.56
CA HIS A 215 -3.28 11.44 13.48
C HIS A 215 -2.40 10.28 14.00
N ASP A 216 -1.48 10.56 14.92
CA ASP A 216 -0.57 9.54 15.47
C ASP A 216 -1.34 8.46 16.27
N ALA A 217 -2.47 8.84 16.91
CA ALA A 217 -3.33 7.93 17.66
C ALA A 217 -4.14 6.96 16.75
N ARG A 218 -4.24 7.23 15.45
CA ARG A 218 -4.88 6.34 14.47
C ARG A 218 -4.07 5.05 14.23
N ILE A 219 -2.77 5.07 14.52
CA ILE A 219 -1.91 3.88 14.37
C ILE A 219 -2.26 2.88 15.49
N THR A 220 -3.07 1.90 15.16
CA THR A 220 -3.55 0.87 16.08
C THR A 220 -2.76 -0.43 15.99
N THR A 221 -2.04 -0.65 14.88
CA THR A 221 -1.38 -1.91 14.56
C THR A 221 0.02 -1.66 14.06
N ARG A 222 1.02 -2.33 14.67
CA ARG A 222 2.44 -2.24 14.30
C ARG A 222 2.98 -3.63 14.03
N VAL A 223 3.09 -4.00 12.77
CA VAL A 223 3.54 -5.33 12.35
C VAL A 223 5.06 -5.42 12.41
N PRO A 224 5.65 -6.28 13.29
CA PRO A 224 7.09 -6.50 13.30
C PRO A 224 7.55 -7.19 12.01
N CYS A 225 8.32 -6.46 11.19
CA CYS A 225 8.76 -6.93 9.87
C CYS A 225 10.19 -6.47 9.52
N GLY A 226 10.97 -6.01 10.51
CA GLY A 226 12.32 -5.47 10.30
C GLY A 226 13.29 -6.43 9.59
N GLU A 227 13.13 -7.73 9.77
CA GLU A 227 13.94 -8.75 9.07
C GLU A 227 13.74 -8.71 7.56
N PHE A 228 12.57 -8.26 7.10
CA PHE A 228 12.18 -8.19 5.68
C PHE A 228 12.45 -6.84 5.02
N PHE A 229 13.04 -5.86 5.71
CA PHE A 229 13.36 -4.56 5.11
C PHE A 229 14.30 -4.67 3.90
N GLY A 230 15.16 -5.69 3.86
CA GLY A 230 16.00 -5.95 2.69
C GLY A 230 15.20 -6.40 1.46
N VAL A 231 14.10 -7.15 1.64
CA VAL A 231 13.20 -7.56 0.56
C VAL A 231 12.41 -6.36 0.06
N ARG A 232 11.89 -5.52 0.97
CA ARG A 232 11.25 -4.23 0.64
C ARG A 232 12.15 -3.37 -0.24
N ASP A 233 13.41 -3.19 0.15
CA ASP A 233 14.35 -2.35 -0.59
C ASP A 233 14.67 -2.91 -1.97
N GLN A 234 14.73 -4.24 -2.12
CA GLN A 234 14.88 -4.89 -3.44
C GLN A 234 13.64 -4.67 -4.32
N ALA A 235 12.44 -4.78 -3.77
CA ALA A 235 11.19 -4.52 -4.49
C ALA A 235 11.10 -3.05 -4.92
N LEU A 236 11.45 -2.11 -4.02
CA LEU A 236 11.55 -0.69 -4.37
C LEU A 236 12.53 -0.44 -5.53
N MET A 237 13.72 -1.02 -5.49
CA MET A 237 14.73 -0.86 -6.56
C MET A 237 14.29 -1.46 -7.89
N ALA A 238 13.34 -2.39 -7.91
CA ALA A 238 12.78 -2.92 -9.15
C ALA A 238 12.00 -1.85 -9.93
N HIS A 239 11.44 -0.84 -9.25
CA HIS A 239 10.77 0.31 -9.87
C HIS A 239 11.77 1.40 -10.27
N ALA A 240 12.70 1.04 -11.16
CA ALA A 240 13.83 1.88 -11.52
C ALA A 240 13.46 3.27 -12.09
N THR A 241 12.29 3.42 -12.71
CA THR A 241 11.80 4.72 -13.19
C THR A 241 11.34 5.64 -12.05
N GLN A 242 10.91 5.08 -10.92
CA GLN A 242 10.30 5.78 -9.80
C GLN A 242 11.24 5.92 -8.60
N ILE A 243 12.25 5.07 -8.50
CA ILE A 243 13.13 5.00 -7.35
C ILE A 243 14.56 5.34 -7.75
N ASP A 244 15.07 6.44 -7.21
CA ASP A 244 16.49 6.76 -7.29
C ASP A 244 17.24 5.94 -6.23
N PRO A 245 18.18 5.05 -6.61
CA PRO A 245 18.97 4.28 -5.65
C PRO A 245 19.86 5.13 -4.74
N ASP A 246 20.16 6.37 -5.14
CA ASP A 246 20.86 7.36 -4.31
C ASP A 246 19.88 8.31 -3.58
N GLY A 247 18.60 8.03 -3.64
CA GLY A 247 17.53 8.84 -3.06
C GLY A 247 17.29 8.62 -1.57
N PRO A 248 16.46 9.46 -0.95
CA PRO A 248 16.27 9.50 0.51
C PRO A 248 15.70 8.20 1.10
N PHE A 249 15.06 7.32 0.32
CA PHE A 249 14.58 6.02 0.78
C PHE A 249 15.69 5.14 1.36
N PHE A 250 16.92 5.25 0.81
CA PHE A 250 18.05 4.38 1.18
C PHE A 250 19.10 5.06 2.06
N HIS A 251 18.90 6.34 2.42
CA HIS A 251 19.86 7.10 3.23
C HIS A 251 19.92 6.63 4.70
N ILE A 252 18.86 5.98 5.19
CA ILE A 252 18.86 5.45 6.57
C ILE A 252 19.33 4.00 6.54
N PRO A 253 20.46 3.66 7.18
CA PRO A 253 20.94 2.29 7.26
C PRO A 253 19.89 1.32 7.81
N LEU A 254 19.78 0.13 7.22
CA LEU A 254 18.79 -0.87 7.63
C LEU A 254 18.92 -1.29 9.09
N GLU A 255 20.17 -1.30 9.61
CA GLU A 255 20.45 -1.62 11.02
C GLU A 255 19.78 -0.61 11.95
N ILE A 256 19.83 0.68 11.61
CA ILE A 256 19.17 1.74 12.39
C ILE A 256 17.65 1.59 12.31
N GLN A 257 17.11 1.32 11.11
CA GLN A 257 15.67 1.10 10.95
C GLN A 257 15.19 -0.09 11.79
N ARG A 258 15.90 -1.23 11.74
CA ARG A 258 15.59 -2.44 12.51
C ARG A 258 15.68 -2.24 14.02
N GLU A 259 16.64 -1.45 14.48
CA GLU A 259 16.81 -1.16 15.91
C GLU A 259 15.74 -0.22 16.45
N VAL A 260 15.41 0.82 15.68
CA VAL A 260 14.61 1.96 16.17
C VAL A 260 13.13 1.80 15.85
N TRP A 261 12.80 1.28 14.65
CA TRP A 261 11.42 1.14 14.19
C TRP A 261 11.26 -0.10 13.31
N PRO A 262 11.26 -1.30 13.90
CA PRO A 262 11.25 -2.57 13.16
C PRO A 262 9.87 -2.94 12.60
N THR A 263 8.94 -1.99 12.51
CA THR A 263 7.54 -2.24 12.13
C THR A 263 7.13 -1.45 10.90
N GLU A 264 6.11 -1.94 10.22
CA GLU A 264 5.22 -1.15 9.37
C GLU A 264 3.90 -0.93 10.10
N ASP A 265 3.32 0.26 9.94
CA ASP A 265 2.28 0.78 10.79
C ASP A 265 0.95 0.86 10.03
N PHE A 266 -0.14 0.46 10.70
CA PHE A 266 -1.48 0.41 10.12
C PHE A 266 -2.53 0.93 11.12
N GLU A 267 -3.68 1.33 10.57
CA GLU A 267 -4.89 1.65 11.31
C GLU A 267 -5.93 0.58 11.05
N LEU A 268 -6.43 -0.07 12.08
CA LEU A 268 -7.60 -0.95 12.00
C LEU A 268 -8.86 -0.10 11.87
N VAL A 269 -9.52 -0.18 10.73
CA VAL A 269 -10.71 0.63 10.41
C VAL A 269 -12.00 -0.14 10.66
N THR A 270 -12.02 -1.38 10.18
CA THR A 270 -13.18 -2.26 10.36
C THR A 270 -12.69 -3.64 10.75
N SER A 271 -13.34 -4.23 11.77
CA SER A 271 -13.14 -5.62 12.15
C SER A 271 -14.49 -6.31 12.39
N TYR A 272 -14.67 -7.46 11.79
CA TYR A 272 -15.80 -8.38 12.04
C TYR A 272 -15.40 -9.55 12.95
N VAL A 273 -14.19 -9.50 13.51
CA VAL A 273 -13.68 -10.45 14.51
C VAL A 273 -13.26 -9.70 15.77
N ASP A 274 -13.13 -10.40 16.88
CA ASP A 274 -12.58 -9.80 18.10
C ASP A 274 -11.11 -9.45 17.90
N SER A 275 -10.78 -8.19 18.10
CA SER A 275 -9.50 -7.62 17.71
C SER A 275 -9.11 -6.48 18.67
N PRO A 276 -8.56 -6.83 19.85
CA PRO A 276 -8.13 -5.84 20.82
C PRO A 276 -6.94 -5.04 20.28
N VAL A 277 -7.02 -3.71 20.37
CA VAL A 277 -5.93 -2.81 20.00
C VAL A 277 -5.12 -2.39 21.25
N PRO A 278 -3.80 -2.13 21.14
CA PRO A 278 -2.98 -2.21 19.93
C PRO A 278 -2.68 -3.64 19.47
N GLU A 279 -2.50 -3.81 18.15
CA GLU A 279 -2.17 -5.09 17.50
C GLU A 279 -0.73 -5.12 16.97
N ASP A 280 -0.21 -6.33 16.78
CA ASP A 280 1.07 -6.60 16.11
C ASP A 280 0.95 -7.60 14.94
N ASP A 281 -0.27 -8.03 14.63
CA ASP A 281 -0.58 -8.96 13.53
C ASP A 281 -1.90 -8.56 12.86
N LEU A 282 -1.90 -8.35 11.55
CA LEU A 282 -3.11 -8.05 10.77
C LEU A 282 -4.14 -9.19 10.83
N PHE A 283 -3.71 -10.42 11.15
CA PHE A 283 -4.57 -11.59 11.27
C PHE A 283 -4.99 -11.92 12.72
N LEU A 284 -4.75 -11.01 13.67
CA LEU A 284 -5.23 -11.20 15.05
C LEU A 284 -6.75 -11.35 15.05
N GLY A 285 -7.27 -12.42 15.70
CA GLY A 285 -8.67 -12.80 15.69
C GLY A 285 -9.16 -13.49 14.40
N VAL A 286 -8.52 -13.20 13.27
CA VAL A 286 -8.86 -13.82 11.97
C VAL A 286 -8.48 -15.30 11.94
N ARG A 287 -7.33 -15.67 12.53
CA ARG A 287 -6.84 -17.05 12.56
C ARG A 287 -7.85 -17.97 13.27
N ASP A 288 -8.34 -17.55 14.42
CA ASP A 288 -9.32 -18.28 15.22
C ASP A 288 -10.66 -18.43 14.47
N GLU A 289 -11.10 -17.38 13.80
CA GLU A 289 -12.35 -17.38 13.01
C GLU A 289 -12.26 -18.32 11.81
N VAL A 290 -11.14 -18.32 11.08
CA VAL A 290 -10.91 -19.22 9.95
C VAL A 290 -10.86 -20.68 10.40
N GLU A 291 -10.24 -20.97 11.53
CA GLU A 291 -10.23 -22.31 12.11
C GLU A 291 -11.65 -22.74 12.53
N ARG A 292 -12.43 -21.84 13.13
CA ARG A 292 -13.83 -22.10 13.53
C ARG A 292 -14.73 -22.39 12.34
N LEU A 293 -14.55 -21.70 11.23
CA LEU A 293 -15.35 -21.89 10.00
C LEU A 293 -14.90 -23.10 9.17
N GLY A 294 -13.65 -23.56 9.33
CA GLY A 294 -13.08 -24.72 8.62
C GLY A 294 -13.26 -26.04 9.35
N ALA A 295 -13.76 -26.03 10.59
CA ALA A 295 -14.14 -27.20 11.41
C ALA A 295 -15.62 -27.54 11.26
#